data_808b9c583a94d081bfdee4eb1e7d4460
#
_entry.id   808b9c583a94d081bfdee4eb1e7d4460
#
_cell.length_a   1.000
_cell.length_b   1.000
_cell.length_c   1.000
_cell.angle_alpha   90.00
_cell.angle_beta   90.00
_cell.angle_gamma   90.00
#
_symmetry.space_group_name_H-M   'P 1'
#
loop_
_entity.id
_entity.type
_entity.pdbx_description
1 polymer ?
#
loop_
_entity_poly.entity_id
_entity_poly.type
_entity_poly.pdbx_seq_one_letter_code
_entity_poly.pdbx_strand_id
1 'polypeptide(L)'
;MTNAQLELAFSLVARGKKAPAGTTGADVVSALTRQRAYPRFALTTGTGSGQMDGFVWTVRELAASAADTLDLYAGSSLFTPFGEVARFQTLRFVWVQQVANPDGSTNGVSLTVGNPASNGTPLWFGAVTHTYTVKGINAVPFVQGDPAGVTLDATHKNIKVLNDDPSNKLNYLLVLSGVLV
;
A
#
# COMPACT_ATOMS: atom_id res chain seq x y z
N MET A 1 19.49 -21.76 1.76
CA MET A 1 18.41 -20.79 2.01
C MET A 1 18.19 -20.01 0.73
N THR A 2 17.01 -20.11 0.15
CA THR A 2 16.65 -19.35 -1.06
C THR A 2 16.48 -17.88 -0.65
N ASN A 3 17.24 -16.98 -1.24
CA ASN A 3 17.08 -15.54 -1.01
C ASN A 3 15.70 -15.12 -1.51
N ALA A 4 14.80 -14.82 -0.58
CA ALA A 4 13.54 -14.20 -0.93
C ALA A 4 13.80 -12.72 -1.27
N GLN A 5 13.33 -12.29 -2.42
CA GLN A 5 13.40 -10.89 -2.86
C GLN A 5 11.98 -10.42 -3.16
N LEU A 6 11.57 -9.32 -2.53
CA LEU A 6 10.36 -8.63 -2.92
C LEU A 6 10.71 -7.55 -3.95
N GLU A 7 10.29 -7.75 -5.19
CA GLU A 7 10.38 -6.76 -6.25
C GLU A 7 8.97 -6.30 -6.63
N LEU A 8 8.67 -5.03 -6.41
CA LEU A 8 7.42 -4.40 -6.82
C LEU A 8 7.69 -3.51 -8.03
N ALA A 9 7.18 -3.91 -9.19
CA ALA A 9 7.28 -3.15 -10.42
C ALA A 9 5.94 -2.49 -10.75
N PHE A 10 5.92 -1.16 -10.85
CA PHE A 10 4.76 -0.40 -11.30
C PHE A 10 4.91 -0.06 -12.77
N SER A 11 3.91 -0.40 -13.58
CA SER A 11 3.83 -0.03 -14.98
C SER A 11 2.74 1.02 -15.20
N LEU A 12 3.13 2.26 -15.48
CA LEU A 12 2.21 3.28 -15.96
C LEU A 12 2.22 3.26 -17.50
N VAL A 13 1.13 2.80 -18.11
CA VAL A 13 0.92 2.88 -19.56
C VAL A 13 0.02 4.07 -19.86
N ALA A 14 0.60 5.20 -20.25
CA ALA A 14 -0.16 6.33 -20.77
C ALA A 14 -0.45 6.09 -22.27
N ARG A 15 -1.72 5.93 -22.63
CA ARG A 15 -2.16 5.84 -24.03
C ARG A 15 -2.76 7.18 -24.45
N GLY A 16 -1.98 8.00 -25.13
CA GLY A 16 -2.48 9.21 -25.78
C GLY A 16 -3.02 8.91 -27.18
N LYS A 17 -4.26 9.35 -27.49
CA LYS A 17 -4.84 9.20 -28.84
C LYS A 17 -4.57 10.37 -29.79
N LYS A 18 -3.91 11.45 -29.34
CA LYS A 18 -3.68 12.63 -30.14
C LYS A 18 -2.20 12.76 -30.45
N ALA A 19 -1.82 12.41 -31.67
CA ALA A 19 -0.50 12.74 -32.19
C ALA A 19 -0.45 14.26 -32.50
N PRO A 20 0.67 14.95 -32.19
CA PRO A 20 0.91 16.29 -32.69
C PRO A 20 0.88 16.30 -34.21
N ALA A 21 0.45 17.41 -34.83
CA ALA A 21 0.43 17.54 -36.28
C ALA A 21 1.84 17.30 -36.83
N GLY A 22 1.98 16.36 -37.80
CA GLY A 22 3.26 16.01 -38.42
C GLY A 22 3.99 14.80 -37.80
N THR A 23 3.47 14.18 -36.72
CA THR A 23 4.02 12.93 -36.19
C THR A 23 3.26 11.71 -36.69
N THR A 24 3.99 10.66 -37.10
CA THR A 24 3.38 9.36 -37.43
C THR A 24 3.03 8.60 -36.15
N GLY A 25 2.01 7.73 -36.19
CA GLY A 25 1.60 6.94 -35.04
C GLY A 25 2.73 6.09 -34.44
N ALA A 26 3.72 5.71 -35.25
CA ALA A 26 4.91 4.96 -34.81
C ALA A 26 5.84 5.82 -33.95
N ASP A 27 5.97 7.11 -34.21
CA ASP A 27 6.84 8.01 -33.45
C ASP A 27 6.30 8.26 -32.04
N VAL A 28 4.97 8.38 -31.91
CA VAL A 28 4.31 8.56 -30.61
C VAL A 28 4.46 7.32 -29.75
N VAL A 29 4.29 6.14 -30.32
CA VAL A 29 4.46 4.86 -29.61
C VAL A 29 5.92 4.67 -29.21
N SER A 30 6.88 5.02 -30.06
CA SER A 30 8.31 4.93 -29.76
C SER A 30 8.72 5.88 -28.63
N ALA A 31 8.21 7.11 -28.59
CA ALA A 31 8.48 8.07 -27.53
C ALA A 31 7.90 7.63 -26.19
N LEU A 32 6.67 7.10 -26.18
CA LEU A 32 6.02 6.59 -24.97
C LEU A 32 6.69 5.30 -24.44
N THR A 33 7.20 4.45 -25.33
CA THR A 33 7.87 3.20 -24.93
C THR A 33 9.25 3.47 -24.31
N ARG A 34 9.90 4.57 -24.62
CA ARG A 34 11.22 4.94 -24.07
C ARG A 34 11.15 5.60 -22.69
N GLN A 35 9.98 6.08 -22.28
CA GLN A 35 9.80 6.70 -20.95
C GLN A 35 9.24 5.70 -19.91
N ARG A 36 9.70 4.48 -19.91
CA ARG A 36 9.43 3.54 -18.82
C ARG A 36 10.33 3.86 -17.62
N ALA A 37 10.05 4.96 -16.92
CA ALA A 37 10.56 5.14 -15.58
C ALA A 37 9.76 4.20 -14.67
N TYR A 38 10.32 3.06 -14.34
CA TYR A 38 9.80 2.20 -13.27
C TYR A 38 10.50 2.61 -11.97
N PRO A 39 9.84 3.30 -11.07
CA PRO A 39 10.37 3.38 -9.72
C PRO A 39 10.40 1.96 -9.17
N ARG A 40 11.61 1.42 -9.01
CA ARG A 40 11.81 0.13 -8.36
C ARG A 40 12.06 0.39 -6.89
N PHE A 41 11.18 -0.11 -6.05
CA PHE A 41 11.44 -0.27 -4.64
C PHE A 41 11.77 -1.75 -4.42
N ALA A 42 13.00 -2.04 -4.08
CA ALA A 42 13.48 -3.41 -3.89
C ALA A 42 14.02 -3.55 -2.47
N LEU A 43 13.56 -4.58 -1.77
CA LEU A 43 14.08 -5.01 -0.48
C LEU A 43 14.68 -6.41 -0.64
N THR A 44 15.85 -6.61 -0.06
CA THR A 44 16.49 -7.93 0.02
C THR A 44 16.19 -8.59 1.37
N THR A 45 16.50 -9.86 1.53
CA THR A 45 16.31 -10.57 2.80
C THR A 45 17.29 -10.07 3.86
N GLY A 46 16.79 -9.81 5.06
CA GLY A 46 17.58 -9.42 6.22
C GLY A 46 16.94 -8.29 7.01
N THR A 47 17.65 -7.77 8.00
CA THR A 47 17.18 -6.76 8.95
C THR A 47 17.82 -5.39 8.80
N GLY A 48 18.87 -5.27 7.97
CA GLY A 48 19.58 -4.01 7.69
C GLY A 48 18.77 -3.05 6.82
N SER A 49 19.29 -1.85 6.58
CA SER A 49 18.67 -0.88 5.66
C SER A 49 18.52 -1.49 4.25
N GLY A 50 17.38 -1.29 3.62
CA GLY A 50 17.05 -1.92 2.34
C GLY A 50 16.73 -3.41 2.40
N GLN A 51 16.57 -3.97 3.60
CA GLN A 51 16.28 -5.39 3.81
C GLN A 51 14.94 -5.60 4.52
N MET A 52 14.37 -6.79 4.39
CA MET A 52 13.16 -7.23 5.11
C MET A 52 13.28 -8.70 5.48
N ASP A 53 12.64 -9.09 6.56
CA ASP A 53 12.41 -10.49 6.95
C ASP A 53 10.92 -10.79 7.15
N GLY A 54 10.06 -9.77 7.09
CA GLY A 54 8.62 -9.88 7.21
C GLY A 54 7.84 -9.28 6.06
N PHE A 55 6.77 -10.00 5.68
CA PHE A 55 5.87 -9.62 4.59
C PHE A 55 4.44 -10.03 4.93
N VAL A 56 3.49 -9.13 4.65
CA VAL A 56 2.05 -9.36 4.75
C VAL A 56 1.40 -9.02 3.43
N TRP A 57 0.51 -9.88 2.96
CA TRP A 57 -0.37 -9.63 1.83
C TRP A 57 -1.75 -10.15 2.19
N THR A 58 -2.72 -9.29 2.32
CA THR A 58 -4.08 -9.67 2.69
C THR A 58 -5.11 -8.76 2.04
N VAL A 59 -6.27 -9.33 1.72
CA VAL A 59 -7.47 -8.56 1.37
C VAL A 59 -8.38 -8.53 2.59
N ARG A 60 -8.85 -7.34 2.94
CA ARG A 60 -9.70 -7.10 4.10
C ARG A 60 -10.99 -6.41 3.69
N GLU A 61 -12.08 -6.74 4.35
CA GLU A 61 -13.39 -6.13 4.14
C GLU A 61 -13.70 -5.11 5.25
N LEU A 62 -14.25 -3.98 4.86
CA LEU A 62 -14.80 -2.97 5.75
C LEU A 62 -16.29 -2.80 5.47
N ALA A 63 -17.12 -2.94 6.48
CA ALA A 63 -18.53 -2.56 6.40
C ALA A 63 -18.66 -1.05 6.11
N ALA A 64 -19.87 -0.61 5.77
CA ALA A 64 -20.20 0.80 5.57
C ALA A 64 -19.79 1.63 6.80
N SER A 65 -19.12 2.75 6.59
CA SER A 65 -18.60 3.67 7.64
C SER A 65 -17.65 3.02 8.67
N ALA A 66 -17.20 1.78 8.43
CA ALA A 66 -16.31 1.07 9.35
C ALA A 66 -14.85 1.45 9.17
N ALA A 67 -14.09 1.35 10.24
CA ALA A 67 -12.64 1.54 10.23
C ALA A 67 -11.91 0.31 10.75
N ASP A 68 -10.78 0.01 10.14
CA ASP A 68 -9.81 -0.98 10.60
C ASP A 68 -8.59 -0.25 11.19
N THR A 69 -8.33 -0.44 12.46
CA THR A 69 -7.15 0.08 13.12
C THR A 69 -6.18 -1.07 13.35
N LEU A 70 -5.09 -1.05 12.60
CA LEU A 70 -4.10 -2.11 12.55
C LEU A 70 -2.94 -1.77 13.48
N ASP A 71 -2.78 -2.56 14.54
CA ASP A 71 -1.58 -2.53 15.39
C ASP A 71 -0.48 -3.35 14.71
N LEU A 72 0.50 -2.65 14.16
CA LEU A 72 1.59 -3.24 13.37
C LEU A 72 2.72 -3.79 14.25
N TYR A 73 2.83 -3.37 15.52
CA TYR A 73 3.92 -3.73 16.43
C TYR A 73 3.56 -4.86 17.40
N ALA A 74 2.38 -4.80 18.01
CA ALA A 74 1.96 -5.75 19.03
C ALA A 74 0.68 -6.52 18.68
N GLY A 75 0.04 -6.19 17.54
CA GLY A 75 -1.21 -6.80 17.10
C GLY A 75 -1.07 -8.29 16.77
N SER A 76 -2.21 -8.95 16.65
CA SER A 76 -2.31 -10.37 16.27
C SER A 76 -3.22 -10.60 15.06
N SER A 77 -3.62 -9.55 14.35
CA SER A 77 -4.57 -9.60 13.23
C SER A 77 -3.92 -9.66 11.85
N LEU A 78 -2.59 -9.55 11.79
CA LEU A 78 -1.80 -9.61 10.57
C LEU A 78 -0.98 -10.90 10.55
N PHE A 79 -0.95 -11.55 9.40
CA PHE A 79 -0.24 -12.82 9.22
C PHE A 79 0.69 -12.75 8.02
N THR A 80 1.85 -13.37 8.15
CA THR A 80 2.71 -13.67 7.01
C THR A 80 2.03 -14.66 6.07
N PRO A 81 2.47 -14.82 4.82
CA PRO A 81 1.97 -15.86 3.93
C PRO A 81 2.14 -17.29 4.46
N PHE A 82 2.97 -17.48 5.47
CA PHE A 82 3.22 -18.78 6.13
C PHE A 82 2.32 -19.01 7.35
N GLY A 83 1.40 -18.08 7.66
CA GLY A 83 0.44 -18.20 8.77
C GLY A 83 0.98 -17.75 10.13
N GLU A 84 2.17 -17.19 10.19
CA GLU A 84 2.75 -16.63 11.42
C GLU A 84 2.20 -15.22 11.67
N VAL A 85 2.03 -14.84 12.93
CA VAL A 85 1.62 -13.48 13.29
C VAL A 85 2.75 -12.51 12.90
N ALA A 86 2.42 -11.53 12.06
CA ALA A 86 3.36 -10.50 11.64
C ALA A 86 3.32 -9.31 12.61
N ARG A 87 4.43 -9.03 13.27
CA ARG A 87 4.66 -7.86 14.12
C ARG A 87 5.94 -7.20 13.66
N PHE A 88 5.87 -5.91 13.34
CA PHE A 88 6.99 -5.19 12.75
C PHE A 88 7.70 -4.33 13.79
N GLN A 89 9.00 -4.47 13.91
CA GLN A 89 9.88 -3.53 14.61
C GLN A 89 10.17 -2.31 13.73
N THR A 90 10.33 -2.57 12.43
CA THR A 90 10.59 -1.52 11.44
C THR A 90 9.73 -1.78 10.22
N LEU A 91 8.87 -0.83 9.85
CA LEU A 91 8.05 -0.91 8.64
C LEU A 91 8.76 -0.18 7.50
N ARG A 92 8.96 -0.84 6.37
CA ARG A 92 9.70 -0.30 5.22
C ARG A 92 8.83 0.00 4.03
N PHE A 93 7.70 -0.69 3.94
CA PHE A 93 6.79 -0.54 2.82
C PHE A 93 5.34 -0.75 3.27
N VAL A 94 4.46 0.10 2.74
CA VAL A 94 3.01 -0.06 2.85
C VAL A 94 2.35 0.22 1.51
N TRP A 95 1.36 -0.59 1.19
CA TRP A 95 0.47 -0.41 0.05
C TRP A 95 -0.96 -0.65 0.52
N VAL A 96 -1.82 0.30 0.25
CA VAL A 96 -3.27 0.16 0.49
C VAL A 96 -4.01 0.54 -0.78
N GLN A 97 -4.79 -0.38 -1.29
CA GLN A 97 -5.54 -0.20 -2.54
C GLN A 97 -6.96 -0.73 -2.37
N GLN A 98 -7.94 0.04 -2.81
CA GLN A 98 -9.31 -0.46 -2.92
C GLN A 98 -9.39 -1.51 -4.03
N VAL A 99 -10.00 -2.65 -3.74
CA VAL A 99 -10.22 -3.74 -4.69
C VAL A 99 -11.70 -4.05 -4.84
N ALA A 100 -12.08 -4.75 -5.92
CA ALA A 100 -13.46 -5.14 -6.15
C ALA A 100 -13.98 -6.07 -5.05
N ASN A 101 -15.27 -5.93 -4.71
CA ASN A 101 -15.92 -6.87 -3.82
C ASN A 101 -16.03 -8.24 -4.51
N PRO A 102 -15.59 -9.34 -3.87
CA PRO A 102 -15.57 -10.67 -4.50
C PRO A 102 -16.96 -11.19 -4.89
N ASP A 103 -17.99 -10.74 -4.21
CA ASP A 103 -19.39 -11.11 -4.46
C ASP A 103 -20.07 -10.25 -5.55
N GLY A 104 -19.33 -9.35 -6.19
CA GLY A 104 -19.85 -8.45 -7.23
C GLY A 104 -20.77 -7.34 -6.70
N SER A 105 -20.89 -7.19 -5.38
CA SER A 105 -21.65 -6.09 -4.80
C SER A 105 -21.00 -4.73 -5.09
N THR A 106 -21.80 -3.66 -5.00
CA THR A 106 -21.28 -2.30 -5.17
C THR A 106 -20.22 -1.99 -4.13
N ASN A 107 -19.06 -1.52 -4.59
CA ASN A 107 -18.01 -1.07 -3.71
C ASN A 107 -18.34 0.31 -3.11
N GLY A 108 -17.86 0.53 -1.90
CA GLY A 108 -17.79 1.86 -1.31
C GLY A 108 -17.07 2.86 -2.22
N VAL A 109 -17.38 4.13 -2.07
CA VAL A 109 -16.91 5.21 -2.98
C VAL A 109 -15.42 5.47 -2.81
N SER A 110 -14.94 5.43 -1.57
CA SER A 110 -13.54 5.71 -1.24
C SER A 110 -13.13 5.12 0.10
N LEU A 111 -11.83 4.93 0.25
CA LEU A 111 -11.21 4.63 1.55
C LEU A 111 -10.22 5.73 1.93
N THR A 112 -10.13 6.00 3.22
CA THR A 112 -9.17 6.95 3.77
C THR A 112 -8.13 6.20 4.61
N VAL A 113 -6.85 6.41 4.28
CA VAL A 113 -5.70 5.87 5.02
C VAL A 113 -5.11 6.99 5.85
N GLY A 114 -4.84 6.73 7.13
CA GLY A 114 -4.28 7.73 8.03
C GLY A 114 -3.90 7.16 9.38
N ASN A 115 -3.72 8.05 10.35
CA ASN A 115 -3.47 7.67 11.72
C ASN A 115 -4.77 7.61 12.53
N PRO A 116 -4.91 6.68 13.48
CA PRO A 116 -5.94 6.77 14.49
C PRO A 116 -5.64 7.93 15.46
N ALA A 117 -6.61 8.25 16.33
CA ALA A 117 -6.49 9.32 17.31
C ALA A 117 -5.35 9.08 18.33
N SER A 118 -4.93 7.84 18.54
CA SER A 118 -3.86 7.46 19.46
C SER A 118 -2.92 6.42 18.85
N ASN A 119 -1.65 6.47 19.24
CA ASN A 119 -0.60 5.53 18.83
C ASN A 119 -0.42 5.41 17.31
N GLY A 120 -0.75 6.47 16.56
CA GLY A 120 -0.55 6.51 15.12
C GLY A 120 0.93 6.54 14.74
N THR A 121 1.23 6.07 13.53
CA THR A 121 2.58 6.16 12.93
C THR A 121 2.69 7.47 12.13
N PRO A 122 3.11 8.61 12.71
CA PRO A 122 3.05 9.91 12.05
C PRO A 122 4.02 10.06 10.88
N LEU A 123 4.98 9.15 10.76
CA LEU A 123 6.18 9.34 9.96
C LEU A 123 5.94 9.47 8.46
N TRP A 124 4.89 8.84 7.90
CA TRP A 124 4.59 8.97 6.48
C TRP A 124 3.54 10.02 6.14
N PHE A 125 2.75 10.40 7.13
CA PHE A 125 1.70 11.39 6.94
C PHE A 125 2.14 12.81 7.36
N GLY A 126 3.34 12.95 7.95
CA GLY A 126 3.88 14.22 8.45
C GLY A 126 3.20 14.73 9.73
N ALA A 127 1.92 14.48 9.90
CA ALA A 127 1.18 14.78 11.13
C ALA A 127 0.08 13.72 11.36
N VAL A 128 -0.32 13.56 12.62
CA VAL A 128 -1.36 12.59 13.04
C VAL A 128 -2.74 12.85 12.43
N THR A 129 -2.98 14.07 11.97
CA THR A 129 -4.25 14.46 11.32
C THR A 129 -4.24 14.29 9.80
N HIS A 130 -3.08 14.04 9.22
CA HIS A 130 -2.97 13.88 7.77
C HIS A 130 -3.53 12.53 7.34
N THR A 131 -4.27 12.56 6.25
CA THR A 131 -4.88 11.37 5.64
C THR A 131 -4.68 11.37 4.13
N TYR A 132 -4.78 10.19 3.53
CA TYR A 132 -4.78 10.00 2.09
C TYR A 132 -6.05 9.27 1.68
N THR A 133 -6.79 9.82 0.71
CA THR A 133 -8.04 9.21 0.21
C THR A 133 -7.81 8.52 -1.13
N VAL A 134 -8.12 7.23 -1.18
CA VAL A 134 -8.16 6.40 -2.40
C VAL A 134 -9.60 6.35 -2.90
N LYS A 135 -9.88 6.85 -4.10
CA LYS A 135 -11.24 6.95 -4.66
C LYS A 135 -11.49 5.88 -5.72
N GLY A 136 -12.07 4.76 -5.29
CA GLY A 136 -12.48 3.67 -6.18
C GLY A 136 -11.36 2.68 -6.54
N ILE A 137 -11.76 1.55 -7.12
CA ILE A 137 -10.88 0.41 -7.42
C ILE A 137 -9.82 0.70 -8.50
N ASN A 138 -10.01 1.73 -9.30
CA ASN A 138 -9.05 2.14 -10.35
C ASN A 138 -8.20 3.34 -9.95
N ALA A 139 -8.32 3.81 -8.70
CA ALA A 139 -7.54 4.92 -8.21
C ALA A 139 -6.08 4.54 -7.95
N VAL A 140 -5.24 5.55 -7.87
CA VAL A 140 -3.85 5.38 -7.44
C VAL A 140 -3.87 4.91 -5.98
N PRO A 141 -3.24 3.77 -5.64
CA PRO A 141 -3.17 3.28 -4.27
C PRO A 141 -2.38 4.25 -3.38
N PHE A 142 -2.63 4.17 -2.07
CA PHE A 142 -1.67 4.71 -1.10
C PHE A 142 -0.43 3.82 -1.08
N VAL A 143 0.71 4.38 -1.42
CA VAL A 143 1.99 3.65 -1.47
C VAL A 143 3.06 4.49 -0.80
N GLN A 144 3.73 3.92 0.18
CA GLN A 144 4.90 4.51 0.80
C GLN A 144 5.99 3.45 0.95
N GLY A 145 7.23 3.87 0.74
CA GLY A 145 8.39 3.01 0.91
C GLY A 145 9.61 3.83 1.31
N ASP A 146 10.34 3.34 2.30
CA ASP A 146 11.60 3.89 2.78
C ASP A 146 12.56 2.74 3.07
N PRO A 147 13.73 2.68 2.39
CA PRO A 147 14.73 1.65 2.66
C PRO A 147 15.25 1.66 4.10
N ALA A 148 15.32 2.83 4.75
CA ALA A 148 15.67 2.93 6.16
C ALA A 148 14.52 2.41 7.03
N GLY A 149 13.28 2.64 6.59
CA GLY A 149 12.06 2.24 7.29
C GLY A 149 11.70 3.17 8.44
N VAL A 150 10.53 2.89 8.96
CA VAL A 150 9.92 3.58 10.09
C VAL A 150 9.97 2.66 11.29
N THR A 151 10.62 3.08 12.36
CA THR A 151 10.64 2.33 13.63
C THR A 151 9.26 2.37 14.27
N LEU A 152 8.75 1.22 14.65
CA LEU A 152 7.51 1.05 15.40
C LEU A 152 7.81 0.73 16.86
N ASP A 153 6.97 1.24 17.74
CA ASP A 153 7.06 1.03 19.19
C ASP A 153 5.65 1.00 19.82
N ALA A 154 5.58 0.94 21.14
CA ALA A 154 4.31 0.88 21.86
C ALA A 154 3.40 2.10 21.63
N THR A 155 3.95 3.23 21.21
CA THR A 155 3.24 4.52 21.03
C THR A 155 3.10 4.96 19.57
N HIS A 156 3.88 4.37 18.65
CA HIS A 156 3.89 4.70 17.22
C HIS A 156 3.73 3.43 16.39
N LYS A 157 2.53 2.84 16.40
CA LYS A 157 2.32 1.48 15.88
C LYS A 157 1.07 1.29 15.03
N ASN A 158 0.16 2.23 15.02
CA ASN A 158 -1.15 2.04 14.40
C ASN A 158 -1.27 2.77 13.07
N ILE A 159 -1.89 2.10 12.11
CA ILE A 159 -2.43 2.70 10.88
C ILE A 159 -3.95 2.47 10.86
N LYS A 160 -4.69 3.46 10.38
CA LYS A 160 -6.14 3.38 10.24
C LYS A 160 -6.52 3.38 8.77
N VAL A 161 -7.40 2.46 8.40
CA VAL A 161 -8.07 2.44 7.10
C VAL A 161 -9.56 2.57 7.34
N LEU A 162 -10.20 3.58 6.76
CA LEU A 162 -11.61 3.92 6.95
C LEU A 162 -12.36 3.77 5.63
N ASN A 163 -13.49 3.11 5.65
CA ASN A 163 -14.47 3.15 4.57
C ASN A 163 -15.32 4.42 4.72
N ASP A 164 -15.15 5.36 3.80
CA ASP A 164 -15.89 6.64 3.83
C ASP A 164 -17.33 6.52 3.28
N ASP A 165 -17.72 5.36 2.76
CA ASP A 165 -19.06 5.14 2.23
C ASP A 165 -20.03 4.78 3.35
N PRO A 166 -21.15 5.53 3.52
CA PRO A 166 -22.11 5.26 4.58
C PRO A 166 -23.05 4.07 4.28
N SER A 167 -23.07 3.57 3.05
CA SER A 167 -24.07 2.61 2.58
C SER A 167 -23.48 1.28 2.10
N ASN A 168 -22.29 1.32 1.54
CA ASN A 168 -21.69 0.16 0.89
C ASN A 168 -20.41 -0.31 1.61
N LYS A 169 -20.25 -1.62 1.70
CA LYS A 169 -18.99 -2.22 2.10
C LYS A 169 -17.93 -2.01 1.04
N LEU A 170 -16.67 -2.12 1.39
CA LEU A 170 -15.55 -2.17 0.46
C LEU A 170 -14.50 -3.19 0.90
N ASN A 171 -13.75 -3.68 -0.08
CA ASN A 171 -12.55 -4.47 0.15
C ASN A 171 -11.30 -3.67 -0.18
N TYR A 172 -10.24 -3.90 0.55
CA TYR A 172 -8.94 -3.31 0.25
C TYR A 172 -7.82 -4.34 0.37
N LEU A 173 -6.86 -4.23 -0.55
CA LEU A 173 -5.59 -4.94 -0.49
C LEU A 173 -4.65 -4.19 0.42
N LEU A 174 -4.09 -4.89 1.38
CA LEU A 174 -3.01 -4.41 2.26
C LEU A 174 -1.74 -5.22 1.98
N VAL A 175 -0.66 -4.51 1.66
CA VAL A 175 0.68 -5.10 1.57
C VAL A 175 1.60 -4.34 2.51
N LEU A 176 2.29 -5.07 3.36
CA LEU A 176 3.27 -4.54 4.31
C LEU A 176 4.57 -5.32 4.16
N SER A 177 5.71 -4.65 4.32
CA SER A 177 6.98 -5.33 4.51
C SER A 177 7.91 -4.56 5.41
N GLY A 178 8.80 -5.28 6.10
CA GLY A 178 9.72 -4.68 7.04
C GLY A 178 10.51 -5.72 7.82
N VAL A 179 10.99 -5.30 8.98
CA VAL A 179 11.68 -6.16 9.93
C VAL A 179 10.70 -6.56 11.03
N LEU A 180 10.58 -7.85 11.28
CA LEU A 180 9.72 -8.38 12.34
C LEU A 180 10.37 -8.20 13.73
N VAL A 181 9.54 -8.26 14.77
CA VAL A 181 9.97 -8.23 16.17
C VAL A 181 10.61 -9.55 16.56
#